data_06ebc56b02b648aadef33c9533d33c8a
#
_entry.id   06ebc56b02b648aadef33c9533d33c8a
#
_cell.length_a   1.000
_cell.length_b   1.000
_cell.length_c   1.000
_cell.angle_alpha   90.00
_cell.angle_beta   90.00
_cell.angle_gamma   90.00
#
_symmetry.space_group_name_H-M   'P 1'
#
loop_
_entity.id
_entity.type
_entity.pdbx_description
1 polymer ?
#
loop_
_entity_poly.entity_id
_entity_poly.type
_entity_poly.pdbx_seq_one_letter_code
_entity_poly.pdbx_strand_id
1 'polypeptide(L)'
;MRKIVVGTIIVLAVGAAAIGWWFLQNQSASAPESKPTPSASKSEKPANPNEHNYMDTDFAKKMIVHNQQGIQMADIAKKNASGEEVRQLAVRMSDELTSDTKQYTDWLTEWKETYFNLSDFPEMEGHDMYPTHPGMASLSDLRELESATGSSVDKLFLRLMIAHHEGANEISNAEYLKGMQFGQMINLKNKTVKKQTEEIQTMKQLQAKGN
;
A
#
# COMPACT_ATOMS: atom_id res chain seq x y z
N MET A 1 -44.47 -9.88 38.59
CA MET A 1 -44.16 -10.92 39.58
C MET A 1 -42.71 -11.34 39.33
N ARG A 2 -41.83 -10.87 40.21
CA ARG A 2 -40.88 -11.61 41.07
C ARG A 2 -39.90 -12.52 40.29
N LYS A 3 -38.56 -12.53 40.49
CA LYS A 3 -37.74 -12.31 41.71
C LYS A 3 -36.33 -11.87 41.35
N ILE A 4 -35.81 -10.97 42.14
CA ILE A 4 -34.40 -10.58 42.31
C ILE A 4 -33.73 -11.68 43.13
N VAL A 5 -32.52 -12.14 42.77
CA VAL A 5 -31.62 -12.88 43.65
C VAL A 5 -30.31 -12.11 43.75
N VAL A 6 -30.10 -11.60 44.94
CA VAL A 6 -28.87 -11.01 45.45
C VAL A 6 -28.02 -12.13 46.02
N GLY A 7 -26.78 -12.26 45.60
CA GLY A 7 -25.81 -13.24 46.11
C GLY A 7 -24.56 -12.53 46.65
N THR A 8 -24.34 -12.70 47.88
CA THR A 8 -23.48 -12.03 48.87
C THR A 8 -21.99 -12.28 48.63
N ILE A 9 -21.21 -11.22 48.85
CA ILE A 9 -19.75 -11.17 48.96
C ILE A 9 -19.31 -11.86 50.27
N ILE A 10 -18.29 -12.73 50.23
CA ILE A 10 -17.52 -13.16 51.39
C ILE A 10 -16.05 -12.84 51.13
N VAL A 11 -15.55 -11.89 51.92
CA VAL A 11 -14.14 -11.55 52.08
C VAL A 11 -13.56 -12.48 53.13
N LEU A 12 -12.48 -13.19 52.87
CA LEU A 12 -11.63 -13.80 53.87
C LEU A 12 -10.19 -13.35 53.69
N ALA A 13 -9.76 -12.51 54.61
CA ALA A 13 -8.38 -12.16 54.88
C ALA A 13 -7.81 -13.02 56.01
N VAL A 14 -6.75 -13.80 55.76
CA VAL A 14 -5.75 -14.34 56.71
C VAL A 14 -4.60 -14.82 55.80
N GLY A 15 -3.32 -14.53 56.01
CA GLY A 15 -2.47 -14.14 57.08
C GLY A 15 -1.06 -13.94 56.51
N ALA A 16 -0.46 -12.85 56.92
CA ALA A 16 0.97 -12.60 56.75
C ALA A 16 1.73 -13.27 57.89
N ALA A 17 2.78 -14.01 57.57
CA ALA A 17 3.97 -14.24 58.41
C ALA A 17 4.59 -15.62 58.14
N ALA A 18 5.56 -15.70 57.23
CA ALA A 18 6.60 -16.74 57.19
C ALA A 18 7.53 -16.60 55.93
N ILE A 19 7.98 -15.43 55.57
CA ILE A 19 9.04 -15.25 54.53
C ILE A 19 10.12 -14.26 55.10
N GLY A 20 10.60 -14.51 56.26
CA GLY A 20 11.58 -13.66 56.88
C GLY A 20 12.88 -14.36 57.32
N TRP A 21 13.00 -15.65 57.14
CA TRP A 21 14.14 -16.38 57.70
C TRP A 21 15.02 -17.14 56.70
N TRP A 22 14.73 -17.07 55.43
CA TRP A 22 15.56 -17.74 54.41
C TRP A 22 16.59 -16.85 53.74
N PHE A 23 16.65 -15.57 54.09
CA PHE A 23 17.52 -14.57 53.42
C PHE A 23 18.87 -14.32 54.13
N LEU A 24 19.16 -14.97 55.26
CA LEU A 24 20.37 -14.68 56.06
C LEU A 24 21.43 -15.79 56.07
N GLN A 25 21.36 -16.83 55.25
CA GLN A 25 22.33 -17.91 55.35
C GLN A 25 22.98 -18.37 54.04
N ASN A 26 23.12 -17.46 53.06
CA ASN A 26 23.96 -17.79 51.89
C ASN A 26 24.78 -16.57 51.41
N GLN A 27 25.70 -16.13 52.29
CA GLN A 27 26.85 -15.34 51.85
C GLN A 27 28.07 -16.27 51.91
N SER A 28 28.50 -16.80 50.80
CA SER A 28 29.89 -17.13 50.47
C SER A 28 29.98 -17.87 49.17
N ALA A 29 30.36 -17.19 48.10
CA ALA A 29 31.36 -17.60 47.10
C ALA A 29 31.33 -16.62 45.92
N SER A 30 32.29 -15.73 45.92
CA SER A 30 32.62 -14.86 44.78
C SER A 30 33.11 -15.71 43.61
N ALA A 31 32.34 -15.78 42.56
CA ALA A 31 32.81 -16.11 41.20
C ALA A 31 33.08 -14.81 40.44
N PRO A 32 34.11 -14.71 39.59
CA PRO A 32 34.41 -13.47 38.90
C PRO A 32 33.34 -13.06 37.93
N GLU A 33 32.84 -11.88 38.11
CA GLU A 33 31.89 -11.17 37.27
C GLU A 33 32.51 -11.02 35.87
N SER A 34 32.06 -11.83 34.91
CA SER A 34 32.34 -11.58 33.50
C SER A 34 31.57 -10.32 33.12
N LYS A 35 32.31 -9.20 32.92
CA LYS A 35 31.81 -7.98 32.31
C LYS A 35 31.00 -8.36 31.07
N PRO A 36 29.76 -7.84 30.92
CA PRO A 36 29.08 -7.93 29.63
C PRO A 36 29.95 -7.21 28.59
N THR A 37 30.48 -7.95 27.66
CA THR A 37 31.07 -7.39 26.44
C THR A 37 30.03 -6.47 25.83
N PRO A 38 30.32 -5.21 25.53
CA PRO A 38 29.40 -4.36 24.82
C PRO A 38 29.11 -5.06 23.50
N SER A 39 27.86 -5.51 23.33
CA SER A 39 27.37 -5.94 22.04
C SER A 39 27.69 -4.80 21.06
N ALA A 40 28.58 -5.07 20.13
CA ALA A 40 28.94 -4.10 19.12
C ALA A 40 27.64 -3.66 18.46
N SER A 41 27.22 -2.44 18.79
CA SER A 41 26.25 -1.71 18.02
C SER A 41 26.69 -1.85 16.57
N LYS A 42 25.93 -2.58 15.73
CA LYS A 42 26.11 -2.50 14.30
C LYS A 42 26.09 -1.02 13.98
N SER A 43 27.25 -0.46 13.67
CA SER A 43 27.36 0.83 13.03
C SER A 43 26.49 0.73 11.78
N GLU A 44 25.27 1.24 11.84
CA GLU A 44 24.48 1.42 10.65
C GLU A 44 25.30 2.35 9.75
N LYS A 45 25.85 1.79 8.69
CA LYS A 45 26.46 2.53 7.60
C LYS A 45 25.42 3.60 7.21
N PRO A 46 25.79 4.89 7.10
CA PRO A 46 24.83 5.90 6.66
C PRO A 46 24.21 5.44 5.32
N ALA A 47 22.88 5.42 5.26
CA ALA A 47 22.14 4.98 4.08
C ALA A 47 22.64 5.78 2.88
N ASN A 48 23.19 5.09 1.88
CA ASN A 48 23.56 5.72 0.62
C ASN A 48 22.24 6.03 -0.12
N PRO A 49 21.95 7.29 -0.43
CA PRO A 49 20.69 7.67 -1.09
C PRO A 49 20.52 7.05 -2.50
N ASN A 50 21.56 6.43 -3.03
CA ASN A 50 21.53 5.68 -4.29
C ASN A 50 21.43 4.15 -4.08
N GLU A 51 21.47 3.65 -2.85
CA GLU A 51 21.24 2.25 -2.55
C GLU A 51 19.72 2.01 -2.46
N HIS A 52 19.29 0.88 -3.01
CA HIS A 52 17.91 0.40 -2.88
C HIS A 52 17.84 -0.79 -1.93
N ASN A 53 16.66 -1.10 -1.45
CA ASN A 53 16.40 -2.26 -0.62
C ASN A 53 15.13 -3.00 -1.09
N TYR A 54 14.76 -4.06 -0.36
CA TYR A 54 13.55 -4.83 -0.67
C TYR A 54 12.28 -3.98 -0.76
N MET A 55 12.13 -2.96 0.07
CA MET A 55 10.93 -2.11 0.06
C MET A 55 10.84 -1.27 -1.21
N ASP A 56 11.98 -0.81 -1.71
CA ASP A 56 12.04 -0.10 -2.99
C ASP A 56 11.66 -1.02 -4.15
N THR A 57 12.22 -2.24 -4.19
CA THR A 57 11.90 -3.21 -5.26
C THR A 57 10.47 -3.70 -5.19
N ASP A 58 9.94 -3.99 -4.00
CA ASP A 58 8.55 -4.42 -3.79
C ASP A 58 7.55 -3.34 -4.21
N PHE A 59 7.81 -2.09 -3.82
CA PHE A 59 6.98 -0.96 -4.24
C PHE A 59 6.95 -0.79 -5.76
N ALA A 60 8.13 -0.79 -6.42
CA ALA A 60 8.20 -0.65 -7.86
C ALA A 60 7.45 -1.77 -8.59
N LYS A 61 7.63 -3.03 -8.15
CA LYS A 61 6.96 -4.20 -8.74
C LYS A 61 5.43 -4.10 -8.64
N LYS A 62 4.91 -3.66 -7.49
CA LYS A 62 3.47 -3.44 -7.29
C LYS A 62 2.95 -2.32 -8.17
N MET A 63 3.67 -1.19 -8.22
CA MET A 63 3.23 -0.03 -8.99
C MET A 63 3.28 -0.25 -10.50
N ILE A 64 4.16 -1.10 -11.03
CA ILE A 64 4.18 -1.47 -12.45
C ILE A 64 2.83 -2.09 -12.84
N VAL A 65 2.41 -3.13 -12.14
CA VAL A 65 1.16 -3.84 -12.44
C VAL A 65 -0.06 -2.94 -12.20
N HIS A 66 -0.04 -2.17 -11.10
CA HIS A 66 -1.10 -1.23 -10.77
C HIS A 66 -1.26 -0.16 -11.85
N ASN A 67 -0.19 0.53 -12.22
CA ASN A 67 -0.21 1.56 -13.24
C ASN A 67 -0.64 1.04 -14.61
N GLN A 68 -0.24 -0.18 -15.00
CA GLN A 68 -0.64 -0.78 -16.27
C GLN A 68 -2.16 -0.96 -16.37
N GLN A 69 -2.85 -1.29 -15.27
CA GLN A 69 -4.31 -1.30 -15.27
C GLN A 69 -4.89 0.12 -15.41
N GLY A 70 -4.31 1.10 -14.72
CA GLY A 70 -4.71 2.51 -14.86
C GLY A 70 -4.56 3.00 -16.31
N ILE A 71 -3.47 2.62 -16.99
CA ILE A 71 -3.24 2.91 -18.42
C ILE A 71 -4.33 2.25 -19.29
N GLN A 72 -4.67 0.99 -19.04
CA GLN A 72 -5.73 0.29 -19.76
C GLN A 72 -7.06 1.03 -19.66
N MET A 73 -7.48 1.43 -18.45
CA MET A 73 -8.71 2.19 -18.24
C MET A 73 -8.66 3.57 -18.92
N ALA A 74 -7.54 4.26 -18.80
CA ALA A 74 -7.35 5.57 -19.41
C ALA A 74 -7.38 5.50 -20.95
N ASP A 75 -6.79 4.45 -21.55
CA ASP A 75 -6.79 4.25 -23.00
C ASP A 75 -8.19 3.95 -23.55
N ILE A 76 -9.05 3.28 -22.79
CA ILE A 76 -10.46 3.09 -23.15
C ILE A 76 -11.17 4.45 -23.12
N ALA A 77 -11.02 5.22 -22.04
CA ALA A 77 -11.68 6.52 -21.91
C ALA A 77 -11.17 7.54 -22.94
N LYS A 78 -9.89 7.55 -23.25
CA LYS A 78 -9.29 8.41 -24.30
C LYS A 78 -9.95 8.19 -25.67
N LYS A 79 -10.36 6.97 -25.99
CA LYS A 79 -11.02 6.62 -27.26
C LYS A 79 -12.53 6.83 -27.23
N ASN A 80 -13.19 6.50 -26.13
CA ASN A 80 -14.62 6.27 -26.10
C ASN A 80 -15.41 7.27 -25.22
N ALA A 81 -14.74 8.08 -24.40
CA ALA A 81 -15.39 9.07 -23.54
C ALA A 81 -16.13 10.12 -24.39
N SER A 82 -17.34 10.48 -23.98
CA SER A 82 -18.17 11.50 -24.63
C SER A 82 -17.79 12.91 -24.21
N GLY A 83 -17.42 13.09 -22.93
CA GLY A 83 -17.00 14.38 -22.38
C GLY A 83 -15.57 14.73 -22.75
N GLU A 84 -15.37 15.92 -23.35
CA GLU A 84 -14.03 16.36 -23.75
C GLU A 84 -13.09 16.53 -22.54
N GLU A 85 -13.60 17.05 -21.41
CA GLU A 85 -12.81 17.20 -20.17
C GLU A 85 -12.34 15.82 -19.65
N VAL A 86 -13.20 14.79 -19.73
CA VAL A 86 -12.87 13.40 -19.31
C VAL A 86 -11.83 12.80 -20.25
N ARG A 87 -12.00 12.99 -21.57
CA ARG A 87 -11.05 12.48 -22.56
C ARG A 87 -9.66 13.09 -22.39
N GLN A 88 -9.57 14.40 -22.21
CA GLN A 88 -8.30 15.09 -21.97
C GLN A 88 -7.66 14.65 -20.65
N LEU A 89 -8.46 14.42 -19.60
CA LEU A 89 -7.97 13.90 -18.34
C LEU A 89 -7.37 12.50 -18.53
N ALA A 90 -8.07 11.63 -19.25
CA ALA A 90 -7.62 10.28 -19.56
C ALA A 90 -6.30 10.26 -20.36
N VAL A 91 -6.13 11.17 -21.33
CA VAL A 91 -4.85 11.32 -22.05
C VAL A 91 -3.71 11.63 -21.08
N ARG A 92 -3.89 12.66 -20.24
CA ARG A 92 -2.84 13.04 -19.28
C ARG A 92 -2.50 11.89 -18.32
N MET A 93 -3.51 11.21 -17.78
CA MET A 93 -3.29 10.06 -16.86
C MET A 93 -2.57 8.92 -17.55
N SER A 94 -2.94 8.57 -18.79
CA SER A 94 -2.26 7.53 -19.56
C SER A 94 -0.77 7.85 -19.75
N ASP A 95 -0.45 9.09 -20.14
CA ASP A 95 0.93 9.53 -20.39
C ASP A 95 1.76 9.50 -19.09
N GLU A 96 1.19 9.93 -17.98
CA GLU A 96 1.86 10.01 -16.69
C GLU A 96 2.10 8.63 -16.07
N LEU A 97 1.08 7.78 -16.05
CA LEU A 97 1.21 6.40 -15.57
C LEU A 97 2.21 5.62 -16.44
N THR A 98 2.26 5.88 -17.75
CA THR A 98 3.25 5.29 -18.65
C THR A 98 4.67 5.76 -18.29
N SER A 99 4.85 7.06 -18.05
CA SER A 99 6.14 7.63 -17.64
C SER A 99 6.62 7.05 -16.29
N ASP A 100 5.73 6.99 -15.31
CA ASP A 100 6.07 6.44 -13.99
C ASP A 100 6.39 4.94 -14.07
N THR A 101 5.61 4.18 -14.84
CA THR A 101 5.86 2.74 -15.08
C THR A 101 7.23 2.53 -15.72
N LYS A 102 7.56 3.33 -16.74
CA LYS A 102 8.88 3.26 -17.37
C LYS A 102 9.98 3.53 -16.36
N GLN A 103 9.83 4.52 -15.50
CA GLN A 103 10.84 4.82 -14.49
C GLN A 103 11.04 3.66 -13.50
N TYR A 104 9.95 3.01 -13.05
CA TYR A 104 10.06 1.82 -12.19
C TYR A 104 10.74 0.66 -12.90
N THR A 105 10.41 0.40 -14.18
CA THR A 105 11.03 -0.68 -14.95
C THR A 105 12.51 -0.42 -15.23
N ASP A 106 12.89 0.83 -15.51
CA ASP A 106 14.28 1.23 -15.72
C ASP A 106 15.11 0.94 -14.45
N TRP A 107 14.64 1.33 -13.27
CA TRP A 107 15.33 1.06 -12.01
C TRP A 107 15.44 -0.43 -11.71
N LEU A 108 14.35 -1.20 -11.84
CA LEU A 108 14.41 -2.65 -11.62
C LEU A 108 15.38 -3.34 -12.59
N THR A 109 15.45 -2.89 -13.84
CA THR A 109 16.38 -3.40 -14.84
C THR A 109 17.83 -3.09 -14.45
N GLU A 110 18.12 -1.86 -14.02
CA GLU A 110 19.45 -1.45 -13.53
C GLU A 110 19.87 -2.29 -12.31
N TRP A 111 18.93 -2.58 -11.42
CA TRP A 111 19.16 -3.40 -10.23
C TRP A 111 19.21 -4.90 -10.51
N LYS A 112 18.93 -5.33 -11.74
CA LYS A 112 18.83 -6.74 -12.16
C LYS A 112 17.71 -7.50 -11.42
N GLU A 113 16.67 -6.80 -11.08
CA GLU A 113 15.49 -7.34 -10.44
C GLU A 113 14.46 -7.78 -11.48
N THR A 114 13.84 -8.94 -11.27
CA THR A 114 12.73 -9.41 -12.11
C THR A 114 11.41 -8.77 -11.66
N TYR A 115 10.51 -8.55 -12.61
CA TYR A 115 9.16 -8.05 -12.35
C TYR A 115 8.16 -8.70 -13.31
N PHE A 116 6.88 -8.56 -12.99
CA PHE A 116 5.78 -9.01 -13.83
C PHE A 116 5.06 -7.81 -14.44
N ASN A 117 4.53 -7.99 -15.65
CA ASN A 117 3.59 -7.08 -16.26
C ASN A 117 2.16 -7.55 -15.99
N LEU A 118 1.19 -6.67 -16.13
CA LEU A 118 -0.22 -7.03 -16.00
C LEU A 118 -0.63 -8.14 -16.98
N SER A 119 -0.06 -8.14 -18.19
CA SER A 119 -0.27 -9.17 -19.22
C SER A 119 0.25 -10.56 -18.84
N ASP A 120 1.11 -10.66 -17.84
CA ASP A 120 1.63 -11.95 -17.35
C ASP A 120 0.60 -12.69 -16.47
N PHE A 121 -0.50 -12.00 -16.12
CA PHE A 121 -1.64 -12.55 -15.38
C PHE A 121 -2.82 -12.78 -16.33
N PRO A 122 -2.89 -13.94 -17.02
CA PRO A 122 -3.97 -14.20 -17.96
C PRO A 122 -5.32 -14.27 -17.23
N GLU A 123 -6.37 -13.80 -17.91
CA GLU A 123 -7.74 -14.06 -17.49
C GLU A 123 -7.99 -15.56 -17.52
N MET A 124 -7.97 -16.21 -16.36
CA MET A 124 -8.39 -17.59 -16.24
C MET A 124 -9.88 -17.62 -15.90
N GLU A 125 -10.67 -18.24 -16.78
CA GLU A 125 -12.09 -18.42 -16.57
C GLU A 125 -12.32 -19.18 -15.24
N GLY A 126 -12.92 -18.49 -14.25
CA GLY A 126 -13.24 -19.05 -12.94
C GLY A 126 -12.17 -18.92 -11.84
N HIS A 127 -11.01 -18.34 -12.11
CA HIS A 127 -10.00 -18.00 -11.10
C HIS A 127 -9.52 -16.57 -11.28
N ASP A 128 -9.84 -15.69 -10.31
CA ASP A 128 -9.29 -14.34 -10.23
C ASP A 128 -7.80 -14.41 -9.84
N MET A 129 -6.93 -14.75 -10.79
CA MET A 129 -5.48 -14.63 -10.64
C MET A 129 -5.00 -13.19 -10.86
N TYR A 130 -5.93 -12.28 -11.04
CA TYR A 130 -5.63 -10.85 -11.16
C TYR A 130 -5.07 -10.33 -9.85
N PRO A 131 -3.96 -9.58 -9.86
CA PRO A 131 -3.42 -9.04 -8.63
C PRO A 131 -4.44 -8.10 -7.99
N THR A 132 -4.88 -8.45 -6.79
CA THR A 132 -5.85 -7.67 -6.01
C THR A 132 -5.12 -6.65 -5.15
N HIS A 133 -4.51 -5.65 -5.78
CA HIS A 133 -4.00 -4.49 -5.04
C HIS A 133 -5.16 -3.53 -4.70
N PRO A 134 -5.05 -2.75 -3.61
CA PRO A 134 -6.04 -1.73 -3.29
C PRO A 134 -6.40 -0.88 -4.50
N GLY A 135 -7.68 -0.68 -4.75
CA GLY A 135 -8.19 0.18 -5.83
C GLY A 135 -8.17 -0.40 -7.24
N MET A 136 -7.59 -1.57 -7.47
CA MET A 136 -7.66 -2.20 -8.79
C MET A 136 -9.09 -2.58 -9.14
N ALA A 137 -9.46 -2.29 -10.39
CA ALA A 137 -10.74 -2.69 -10.95
C ALA A 137 -10.81 -4.20 -11.16
N SER A 138 -11.97 -4.80 -10.93
CA SER A 138 -12.21 -6.21 -11.27
C SER A 138 -12.24 -6.42 -12.80
N LEU A 139 -12.06 -7.68 -13.24
CA LEU A 139 -12.20 -8.01 -14.66
C LEU A 139 -13.62 -7.69 -15.18
N SER A 140 -14.64 -7.84 -14.34
CA SER A 140 -16.02 -7.47 -14.72
C SER A 140 -16.17 -5.95 -14.89
N ASP A 141 -15.55 -5.13 -14.03
CA ASP A 141 -15.56 -3.66 -14.19
C ASP A 141 -14.83 -3.23 -15.48
N LEU A 142 -13.71 -3.86 -15.80
CA LEU A 142 -12.96 -3.57 -17.02
C LEU A 142 -13.77 -3.92 -18.27
N ARG A 143 -14.44 -5.09 -18.31
CA ARG A 143 -15.32 -5.50 -19.41
C ARG A 143 -16.54 -4.56 -19.54
N GLU A 144 -17.10 -4.11 -18.41
CA GLU A 144 -18.17 -3.12 -18.41
C GLU A 144 -17.68 -1.80 -19.02
N LEU A 145 -16.50 -1.32 -18.65
CA LEU A 145 -15.90 -0.11 -19.21
C LEU A 145 -15.60 -0.26 -20.70
N GLU A 146 -15.07 -1.40 -21.15
CA GLU A 146 -14.78 -1.67 -22.56
C GLU A 146 -16.04 -1.69 -23.43
N SER A 147 -17.13 -2.22 -22.91
CA SER A 147 -18.42 -2.33 -23.64
C SER A 147 -19.30 -1.08 -23.55
N ALA A 148 -18.96 -0.16 -22.64
CA ALA A 148 -19.71 1.06 -22.43
C ALA A 148 -19.61 2.01 -23.63
N THR A 149 -20.62 2.87 -23.80
CA THR A 149 -20.67 3.89 -24.85
C THR A 149 -21.19 5.22 -24.31
N GLY A 150 -20.79 6.32 -24.98
CA GLY A 150 -21.28 7.65 -24.65
C GLY A 150 -20.95 8.07 -23.20
N SER A 151 -21.88 8.71 -22.52
CA SER A 151 -21.68 9.20 -21.15
C SER A 151 -21.49 8.08 -20.10
N SER A 152 -21.85 6.83 -20.44
CA SER A 152 -21.58 5.70 -19.54
C SER A 152 -20.07 5.44 -19.39
N VAL A 153 -19.30 5.64 -20.46
CA VAL A 153 -17.81 5.58 -20.38
C VAL A 153 -17.29 6.60 -19.38
N ASP A 154 -17.77 7.84 -19.47
CA ASP A 154 -17.33 8.93 -18.60
C ASP A 154 -17.58 8.57 -17.12
N LYS A 155 -18.79 8.12 -16.80
CA LYS A 155 -19.18 7.76 -15.42
C LYS A 155 -18.38 6.58 -14.88
N LEU A 156 -18.23 5.53 -15.68
CA LEU A 156 -17.48 4.33 -15.30
C LEU A 156 -15.98 4.62 -15.11
N PHE A 157 -15.37 5.30 -16.08
CA PHE A 157 -13.97 5.69 -16.00
C PHE A 157 -13.68 6.53 -14.76
N LEU A 158 -14.46 7.59 -14.52
CA LEU A 158 -14.27 8.43 -13.35
C LEU A 158 -14.42 7.65 -12.05
N ARG A 159 -15.43 6.77 -11.94
CA ARG A 159 -15.64 5.91 -10.76
C ARG A 159 -14.46 5.00 -10.51
N LEU A 160 -14.04 4.26 -11.54
CA LEU A 160 -12.97 3.27 -11.42
C LEU A 160 -11.62 3.92 -11.18
N MET A 161 -11.31 5.02 -11.88
CA MET A 161 -10.04 5.72 -11.74
C MET A 161 -9.90 6.45 -10.39
N ILE A 162 -10.99 6.95 -9.81
CA ILE A 162 -10.98 7.47 -8.43
C ILE A 162 -10.55 6.36 -7.46
N ALA A 163 -11.22 5.20 -7.51
CA ALA A 163 -10.89 4.07 -6.65
C ALA A 163 -9.43 3.60 -6.86
N HIS A 164 -8.99 3.56 -8.11
CA HIS A 164 -7.64 3.19 -8.49
C HIS A 164 -6.59 4.14 -7.89
N HIS A 165 -6.78 5.44 -7.99
CA HIS A 165 -5.87 6.43 -7.40
C HIS A 165 -5.91 6.43 -5.87
N GLU A 166 -7.09 6.24 -5.26
CA GLU A 166 -7.20 6.07 -3.81
C GLU A 166 -6.40 4.84 -3.34
N GLY A 167 -6.48 3.73 -4.07
CA GLY A 167 -5.71 2.51 -3.80
C GLY A 167 -4.21 2.69 -4.03
N ALA A 168 -3.79 3.37 -5.09
CA ALA A 168 -2.38 3.70 -5.32
C ALA A 168 -1.80 4.55 -4.18
N ASN A 169 -2.57 5.51 -3.67
CA ASN A 169 -2.19 6.33 -2.53
C ASN A 169 -2.11 5.49 -1.23
N GLU A 170 -3.00 4.52 -1.03
CA GLU A 170 -2.94 3.58 0.08
C GLU A 170 -1.66 2.74 0.02
N ILE A 171 -1.33 2.14 -1.13
CA ILE A 171 -0.08 1.41 -1.34
C ILE A 171 1.12 2.31 -1.04
N SER A 172 1.12 3.54 -1.56
CA SER A 172 2.23 4.50 -1.42
C SER A 172 2.45 4.99 0.02
N ASN A 173 1.41 4.98 0.85
CA ASN A 173 1.47 5.40 2.24
C ASN A 173 1.56 4.24 3.23
N ALA A 174 1.75 3.01 2.75
CA ALA A 174 1.86 1.84 3.62
C ALA A 174 3.03 1.98 4.61
N GLU A 175 2.80 1.58 5.85
CA GLU A 175 3.74 1.79 6.98
C GLU A 175 5.12 1.17 6.72
N TYR A 176 5.16 -0.03 6.11
CA TYR A 176 6.43 -0.71 5.83
C TYR A 176 7.31 0.05 4.83
N LEU A 177 6.74 0.91 3.98
CA LEU A 177 7.50 1.73 3.02
C LEU A 177 8.29 2.86 3.66
N LYS A 178 8.10 3.14 4.96
CA LYS A 178 8.95 4.09 5.69
C LYS A 178 10.43 3.68 5.73
N GLY A 179 10.72 2.40 5.45
CA GLY A 179 12.07 1.89 5.34
C GLY A 179 12.69 1.96 3.94
N MET A 180 12.02 2.55 2.95
CA MET A 180 12.61 2.78 1.62
C MET A 180 13.89 3.61 1.72
N GLN A 181 14.86 3.31 0.84
CA GLN A 181 16.19 3.95 0.86
C GLN A 181 16.53 4.68 -0.45
N PHE A 182 15.93 4.28 -1.57
CA PHE A 182 16.23 4.90 -2.85
C PHE A 182 15.53 6.25 -3.00
N GLY A 183 16.29 7.34 -2.81
CA GLY A 183 15.76 8.70 -2.74
C GLY A 183 14.99 9.14 -3.97
N GLN A 184 15.39 8.71 -5.17
CA GLN A 184 14.67 9.07 -6.41
C GLN A 184 13.28 8.46 -6.45
N MET A 185 13.12 7.20 -6.02
CA MET A 185 11.81 6.54 -5.95
C MET A 185 10.92 7.15 -4.85
N ILE A 186 11.49 7.48 -3.70
CA ILE A 186 10.78 8.18 -2.63
C ILE A 186 10.23 9.51 -3.15
N ASN A 187 11.03 10.26 -3.90
CA ASN A 187 10.62 11.53 -4.51
C ASN A 187 9.52 11.34 -5.56
N LEU A 188 9.66 10.34 -6.45
CA LEU A 188 8.63 10.02 -7.44
C LEU A 188 7.33 9.63 -6.74
N LYS A 189 7.37 8.70 -5.79
CA LYS A 189 6.22 8.26 -4.98
C LYS A 189 5.48 9.46 -4.37
N ASN A 190 6.20 10.35 -3.70
CA ASN A 190 5.59 11.50 -3.02
C ASN A 190 4.96 12.49 -4.02
N LYS A 191 5.61 12.72 -5.17
CA LYS A 191 5.08 13.54 -6.27
C LYS A 191 3.80 12.93 -6.84
N THR A 192 3.79 11.62 -7.09
CA THR A 192 2.65 10.88 -7.63
C THR A 192 1.46 10.92 -6.67
N VAL A 193 1.67 10.68 -5.36
CA VAL A 193 0.60 10.78 -4.34
C VAL A 193 -0.05 12.16 -4.33
N LYS A 194 0.76 13.24 -4.36
CA LYS A 194 0.23 14.60 -4.41
C LYS A 194 -0.62 14.80 -5.65
N LYS A 195 -0.12 14.41 -6.82
CA LYS A 195 -0.80 14.59 -8.10
C LYS A 195 -2.08 13.79 -8.17
N GLN A 196 -2.06 12.52 -7.83
CA GLN A 196 -3.25 11.66 -7.81
C GLN A 196 -4.32 12.19 -6.85
N THR A 197 -3.92 12.83 -5.74
CA THR A 197 -4.86 13.50 -4.84
C THR A 197 -5.58 14.67 -5.53
N GLU A 198 -4.86 15.47 -6.32
CA GLU A 198 -5.44 16.58 -7.12
C GLU A 198 -6.35 16.04 -8.24
N GLU A 199 -5.96 14.94 -8.89
CA GLU A 199 -6.74 14.27 -9.92
C GLU A 199 -8.05 13.67 -9.38
N ILE A 200 -8.01 13.05 -8.19
CA ILE A 200 -9.22 12.58 -7.48
C ILE A 200 -10.22 13.74 -7.30
N GLN A 201 -9.75 14.91 -6.86
CA GLN A 201 -10.65 16.08 -6.71
C GLN A 201 -11.24 16.51 -8.05
N THR A 202 -10.42 16.56 -9.11
CA THR A 202 -10.88 16.88 -10.47
C THR A 202 -11.94 15.88 -10.95
N MET A 203 -11.70 14.59 -10.77
CA MET A 203 -12.64 13.54 -11.17
C MET A 203 -13.97 13.63 -10.40
N LYS A 204 -13.91 13.89 -9.09
CA LYS A 204 -15.12 14.10 -8.26
C LYS A 204 -15.93 15.33 -8.73
N GLN A 205 -15.27 16.41 -9.15
CA GLN A 205 -15.93 17.57 -9.72
C GLN A 205 -16.58 17.25 -11.09
N LEU A 206 -15.92 16.46 -11.94
CA LEU A 206 -16.49 16.04 -13.23
C LEU A 206 -17.70 15.11 -13.03
N GLN A 207 -17.64 14.20 -12.07
CA GLN A 207 -18.80 13.38 -11.71
C GLN A 207 -20.00 14.22 -11.27
N ALA A 208 -19.78 15.25 -10.46
CA ALA A 208 -20.84 16.14 -9.99
C ALA A 208 -21.48 16.97 -11.12
N LYS A 209 -20.73 17.30 -12.18
CA LYS A 209 -21.25 18.02 -13.37
C LYS A 209 -22.05 17.10 -14.30
N GLY A 210 -21.73 15.80 -14.34
CA GLY A 210 -22.33 14.81 -15.24
C GLY A 210 -23.59 14.11 -14.68
N ASN A 211 -23.99 14.45 -13.46
CA ASN A 211 -25.25 14.06 -12.83
C ASN A 211 -26.24 15.19 -12.94
#